data_32d99c7485aec13f058f45e3b989f8f2
#
_entry.id   32d99c7485aec13f058f45e3b989f8f2
#
_cell.length_a   1.000
_cell.length_b   1.000
_cell.length_c   1.000
_cell.angle_alpha   90.00
_cell.angle_beta   90.00
_cell.angle_gamma   90.00
#
_symmetry.space_group_name_H-M   'P 1'
#
loop_
_entity.id
_entity.type
_entity.pdbx_description
1 polymer ?
#
loop_
_entity_poly.entity_id
_entity_poly.type
_entity_poly.pdbx_seq_one_letter_code
_entity_poly.pdbx_strand_id
1 'polypeptide(L)'
;GELGQVTRIVESAKNRQMIGLKIILAQEEERKRIAREIHDGPAQMLANLVLRTEIVERMLLKQEFRLVQDEIVDLKGQVRFSLEEMRKVIFNLRPMALDDLGLIPTLRKYVHDYEDKTKIRAAFETRGKEHRLSSAMEAAVFRLVQEALSNAAKHAYPSYVLVEITFQAQLIKIVVKDNGLGFNVQQIKKEQSSRESFGLVGMRERVELLEGRMEIESAENQGTSVVIHIPTNVDKGKE
;
A
#
# COMPACT_ATOMS: atom_id res chain seq x y z
N GLY A 1 -7.07 -43.21 -15.91
CA GLY A 1 -5.93 -43.70 -16.62
C GLY A 1 -4.78 -42.69 -16.68
N GLU A 2 -3.62 -43.16 -17.08
CA GLU A 2 -2.35 -42.37 -17.14
C GLU A 2 -2.44 -41.08 -17.94
N LEU A 3 -3.18 -41.05 -19.04
CA LEU A 3 -3.41 -39.83 -19.82
C LEU A 3 -4.04 -38.68 -19.01
N GLY A 4 -4.97 -38.97 -18.12
CA GLY A 4 -5.59 -37.95 -17.28
C GLY A 4 -4.65 -37.37 -16.20
N GLN A 5 -3.68 -38.16 -15.74
CA GLN A 5 -2.65 -37.69 -14.80
C GLN A 5 -1.64 -36.78 -15.51
N VAL A 6 -1.19 -37.15 -16.71
CA VAL A 6 -0.26 -36.33 -17.52
C VAL A 6 -0.88 -34.99 -17.86
N THR A 7 -2.14 -34.94 -18.28
CA THR A 7 -2.86 -33.70 -18.58
C THR A 7 -2.93 -32.76 -17.36
N ARG A 8 -3.25 -33.31 -16.17
CA ARG A 8 -3.27 -32.50 -14.92
C ARG A 8 -1.90 -31.98 -14.52
N ILE A 9 -0.84 -32.76 -14.74
CA ILE A 9 0.53 -32.33 -14.44
C ILE A 9 0.95 -31.20 -15.38
N VAL A 10 0.63 -31.31 -16.68
CA VAL A 10 0.92 -30.28 -17.68
C VAL A 10 0.14 -29.00 -17.41
N GLU A 11 -1.16 -29.08 -17.08
CA GLU A 11 -1.96 -27.92 -16.69
C GLU A 11 -1.45 -27.26 -15.41
N SER A 12 -1.07 -28.05 -14.41
CA SER A 12 -0.48 -27.54 -13.17
C SER A 12 0.87 -26.85 -13.40
N ALA A 13 1.73 -27.39 -14.29
CA ALA A 13 2.99 -26.76 -14.66
C ALA A 13 2.77 -25.44 -15.43
N LYS A 14 1.83 -25.43 -16.38
CA LYS A 14 1.46 -24.24 -17.16
C LYS A 14 0.88 -23.14 -16.26
N ASN A 15 0.04 -23.49 -15.29
CA ASN A 15 -0.48 -22.55 -14.31
C ASN A 15 0.62 -21.97 -13.42
N ARG A 16 1.56 -22.78 -12.93
CA ARG A 16 2.71 -22.29 -12.15
C ARG A 16 3.59 -21.34 -12.97
N GLN A 17 3.81 -21.65 -14.24
CA GLN A 17 4.59 -20.78 -15.14
C GLN A 17 3.88 -19.45 -15.39
N MET A 18 2.55 -19.46 -15.60
CA MET A 18 1.74 -18.26 -15.75
C MET A 18 1.73 -17.40 -14.47
N ILE A 19 1.64 -18.02 -13.30
CA ILE A 19 1.72 -17.34 -11.99
C ILE A 19 3.10 -16.70 -11.83
N GLY A 20 4.19 -17.42 -12.16
CA GLY A 20 5.54 -16.87 -12.13
C GLY A 20 5.71 -15.64 -13.01
N LEU A 21 5.20 -15.67 -14.24
CA LEU A 21 5.21 -14.52 -15.15
C LEU A 21 4.41 -13.34 -14.62
N LYS A 22 3.22 -13.57 -14.04
CA LYS A 22 2.40 -12.52 -13.44
C LYS A 22 3.11 -11.87 -12.25
N ILE A 23 3.81 -12.64 -11.41
CA ILE A 23 4.61 -12.12 -10.30
C ILE A 23 5.74 -11.23 -10.83
N ILE A 24 6.47 -11.67 -11.86
CA ILE A 24 7.55 -10.88 -12.47
C ILE A 24 7.02 -9.58 -13.04
N LEU A 25 5.91 -9.63 -13.78
CA LEU A 25 5.28 -8.43 -14.35
C LEU A 25 4.81 -7.46 -13.25
N ALA A 26 4.19 -7.97 -12.18
CA ALA A 26 3.77 -7.16 -11.05
C ALA A 26 4.96 -6.52 -10.33
N GLN A 27 6.09 -7.24 -10.18
CA GLN A 27 7.32 -6.69 -9.61
C GLN A 27 7.93 -5.59 -10.49
N GLU A 28 7.95 -5.77 -11.81
CA GLU A 28 8.45 -4.76 -12.75
C GLU A 28 7.57 -3.50 -12.77
N GLU A 29 6.26 -3.66 -12.72
CA GLU A 29 5.32 -2.53 -12.63
C GLU A 29 5.52 -1.75 -11.32
N GLU A 30 5.69 -2.46 -10.21
CA GLU A 30 5.99 -1.85 -8.91
C GLU A 30 7.35 -1.14 -8.92
N ARG A 31 8.40 -1.74 -9.51
CA ARG A 31 9.70 -1.08 -9.68
C ARG A 31 9.61 0.21 -10.51
N LYS A 32 8.84 0.18 -11.60
CA LYS A 32 8.60 1.37 -12.43
C LYS A 32 7.83 2.45 -11.67
N ARG A 33 6.86 2.06 -10.86
CA ARG A 33 6.11 2.99 -10.01
C ARG A 33 7.03 3.65 -8.99
N ILE A 34 7.85 2.86 -8.30
CA ILE A 34 8.84 3.33 -7.34
C ILE A 34 9.83 4.31 -8.00
N ALA A 35 10.37 3.93 -9.16
CA ALA A 35 11.32 4.77 -9.88
C ALA A 35 10.70 6.13 -10.25
N ARG A 36 9.43 6.15 -10.67
CA ARG A 36 8.70 7.41 -10.95
C ARG A 36 8.49 8.22 -9.67
N GLU A 37 8.04 7.61 -8.58
CA GLU A 37 7.83 8.31 -7.30
C GLU A 37 9.12 8.94 -6.76
N ILE A 38 10.27 8.26 -6.92
CA ILE A 38 11.59 8.80 -6.54
C ILE A 38 12.04 9.89 -7.49
N HIS A 39 11.86 9.71 -8.80
CA HIS A 39 12.28 10.66 -9.80
C HIS A 39 11.47 11.96 -9.75
N ASP A 40 10.13 11.86 -9.67
CA ASP A 40 9.23 13.02 -9.81
C ASP A 40 9.12 13.83 -8.50
N GLY A 41 9.55 13.29 -7.37
CA GLY A 41 9.56 13.99 -6.09
C GLY A 41 10.98 14.31 -5.61
N PRO A 42 11.61 13.38 -4.87
CA PRO A 42 12.86 13.66 -4.18
C PRO A 42 14.02 14.10 -5.07
N ALA A 43 14.19 13.48 -6.25
CA ALA A 43 15.32 13.78 -7.13
C ALA A 43 15.21 15.21 -7.71
N GLN A 44 14.02 15.65 -8.13
CA GLN A 44 13.79 17.01 -8.60
C GLN A 44 13.98 18.06 -7.49
N MET A 45 13.53 17.73 -6.25
CA MET A 45 13.72 18.61 -5.10
C MET A 45 15.21 18.79 -4.77
N LEU A 46 16.00 17.72 -4.79
CA LEU A 46 17.44 17.80 -4.58
C LEU A 46 18.15 18.60 -5.67
N ALA A 47 17.77 18.43 -6.93
CA ALA A 47 18.32 19.24 -8.04
C ALA A 47 18.04 20.73 -7.85
N ASN A 48 16.83 21.08 -7.41
CA ASN A 48 16.47 22.48 -7.10
C ASN A 48 17.29 23.04 -5.93
N LEU A 49 17.54 22.25 -4.88
CA LEU A 49 18.39 22.67 -3.77
C LEU A 49 19.82 22.96 -4.21
N VAL A 50 20.40 22.18 -5.12
CA VAL A 50 21.72 22.44 -5.68
C VAL A 50 21.75 23.78 -6.41
N LEU A 51 20.78 24.07 -7.29
CA LEU A 51 20.70 25.36 -8.00
C LEU A 51 20.58 26.54 -7.04
N ARG A 52 19.79 26.39 -5.96
CA ARG A 52 19.66 27.46 -4.96
C ARG A 52 20.91 27.69 -4.14
N THR A 53 21.71 26.64 -3.86
CA THR A 53 23.03 26.83 -3.22
C THR A 53 24.00 27.61 -4.10
N GLU A 54 23.96 27.40 -5.43
CA GLU A 54 24.76 28.22 -6.39
C GLU A 54 24.34 29.70 -6.39
N ILE A 55 23.03 29.95 -6.22
CA ILE A 55 22.53 31.34 -6.10
C ILE A 55 23.06 31.99 -4.82
N VAL A 56 23.05 31.25 -3.69
CA VAL A 56 23.62 31.74 -2.42
C VAL A 56 25.11 32.06 -2.56
N GLU A 57 25.90 31.22 -3.24
CA GLU A 57 27.30 31.49 -3.52
C GLU A 57 27.50 32.79 -4.29
N ARG A 58 26.69 33.03 -5.35
CA ARG A 58 26.76 34.28 -6.14
C ARG A 58 26.38 35.50 -5.32
N MET A 59 25.38 35.42 -4.45
CA MET A 59 24.97 36.47 -3.53
C MET A 59 26.09 36.82 -2.53
N LEU A 60 26.77 35.81 -2.02
CA LEU A 60 27.93 35.97 -1.13
C LEU A 60 29.07 36.74 -1.82
N LEU A 61 29.38 36.37 -3.06
CA LEU A 61 30.41 37.09 -3.86
C LEU A 61 30.06 38.56 -4.09
N LYS A 62 28.77 38.87 -4.16
CA LYS A 62 28.26 40.25 -4.28
C LYS A 62 28.10 40.95 -2.93
N GLN A 63 28.43 40.31 -1.82
CA GLN A 63 28.29 40.83 -0.47
C GLN A 63 26.85 41.20 -0.06
N GLU A 64 25.85 40.52 -0.68
CA GLU A 64 24.41 40.73 -0.44
C GLU A 64 23.94 39.93 0.78
N PHE A 65 24.56 40.16 1.94
CA PHE A 65 24.40 39.31 3.16
C PHE A 65 22.97 39.17 3.67
N ARG A 66 22.12 40.18 3.51
CA ARG A 66 20.72 40.09 3.89
C ARG A 66 19.97 39.08 3.03
N LEU A 67 20.14 39.14 1.71
CA LEU A 67 19.53 38.23 0.76
C LEU A 67 20.03 36.79 0.97
N VAL A 68 21.32 36.63 1.29
CA VAL A 68 21.90 35.33 1.65
C VAL A 68 21.21 34.73 2.89
N GLN A 69 20.95 35.55 3.92
CA GLN A 69 20.32 35.07 5.15
C GLN A 69 18.88 34.60 4.90
N ASP A 70 18.11 35.36 4.14
CA ASP A 70 16.74 35.04 3.76
C ASP A 70 16.70 33.75 2.92
N GLU A 71 17.59 33.63 1.91
CA GLU A 71 17.68 32.46 1.05
C GLU A 71 18.09 31.19 1.80
N ILE A 72 18.98 31.28 2.81
CA ILE A 72 19.34 30.15 3.66
C ILE A 72 18.15 29.69 4.53
N VAL A 73 17.34 30.60 5.02
CA VAL A 73 16.13 30.25 5.79
C VAL A 73 15.15 29.47 4.92
N ASP A 74 14.91 29.94 3.70
CA ASP A 74 14.05 29.28 2.72
C ASP A 74 14.60 27.91 2.31
N LEU A 75 15.91 27.80 2.05
CA LEU A 75 16.59 26.53 1.77
C LEU A 75 16.38 25.50 2.90
N LYS A 76 16.54 25.91 4.17
CA LYS A 76 16.27 25.04 5.31
C LYS A 76 14.82 24.53 5.33
N GLY A 77 13.87 25.40 4.99
CA GLY A 77 12.46 25.03 4.84
C GLY A 77 12.26 23.95 3.76
N GLN A 78 12.85 24.16 2.61
CA GLN A 78 12.77 23.22 1.48
C GLN A 78 13.44 21.89 1.77
N VAL A 79 14.61 21.88 2.43
CA VAL A 79 15.27 20.65 2.86
C VAL A 79 14.38 19.84 3.82
N ARG A 80 13.77 20.50 4.81
CA ARG A 80 12.84 19.85 5.74
C ARG A 80 11.64 19.26 5.01
N PHE A 81 11.04 20.00 4.09
CA PHE A 81 9.93 19.53 3.28
C PHE A 81 10.33 18.32 2.42
N SER A 82 11.51 18.39 1.77
CA SER A 82 12.03 17.28 0.96
C SER A 82 12.27 16.02 1.79
N LEU A 83 12.79 16.16 3.02
CA LEU A 83 12.97 15.04 3.94
C LEU A 83 11.63 14.40 4.33
N GLU A 84 10.59 15.20 4.58
CA GLU A 84 9.25 14.66 4.87
C GLU A 84 8.64 13.93 3.67
N GLU A 85 8.81 14.46 2.47
CA GLU A 85 8.36 13.80 1.24
C GLU A 85 9.11 12.47 0.99
N MET A 86 10.44 12.46 1.19
CA MET A 86 11.22 11.22 1.13
C MET A 86 10.75 10.19 2.16
N ARG A 87 10.49 10.60 3.39
CA ARG A 87 9.94 9.70 4.42
C ARG A 87 8.60 9.12 4.03
N LYS A 88 7.71 9.91 3.39
CA LYS A 88 6.43 9.43 2.87
C LYS A 88 6.64 8.39 1.77
N VAL A 89 7.56 8.64 0.83
CA VAL A 89 7.90 7.68 -0.24
C VAL A 89 8.42 6.38 0.38
N ILE A 90 9.40 6.44 1.29
CA ILE A 90 9.97 5.27 1.96
C ILE A 90 8.88 4.50 2.73
N PHE A 91 8.02 5.21 3.45
CA PHE A 91 6.90 4.60 4.18
C PHE A 91 5.90 3.92 3.25
N ASN A 92 5.62 4.51 2.08
CA ASN A 92 4.76 3.93 1.06
C ASN A 92 5.40 2.73 0.35
N LEU A 93 6.73 2.70 0.23
CA LEU A 93 7.46 1.60 -0.42
C LEU A 93 7.50 0.31 0.41
N ARG A 94 7.83 0.42 1.67
CA ARG A 94 7.78 -0.64 2.69
C ARG A 94 8.14 -0.01 4.03
N PRO A 95 7.23 0.04 5.00
CA PRO A 95 7.61 0.56 6.30
C PRO A 95 8.73 -0.29 6.90
N MET A 96 9.91 0.29 7.18
CA MET A 96 10.99 -0.42 7.90
C MET A 96 10.45 -1.00 9.22
N ALA A 97 9.51 -0.29 9.85
CA ALA A 97 8.78 -0.76 11.03
C ALA A 97 8.07 -2.11 10.84
N LEU A 98 7.74 -2.51 9.60
CA LEU A 98 7.11 -3.79 9.33
C LEU A 98 8.06 -4.97 9.61
N ASP A 99 9.33 -4.82 9.25
CA ASP A 99 10.35 -5.84 9.52
C ASP A 99 10.74 -5.88 11.00
N ASP A 100 10.84 -4.72 11.64
CA ASP A 100 11.28 -4.58 13.04
C ASP A 100 10.16 -4.89 14.05
N LEU A 101 9.00 -4.26 13.88
CA LEU A 101 7.89 -4.31 14.84
C LEU A 101 6.77 -5.27 14.43
N GLY A 102 6.71 -5.67 13.15
CA GLY A 102 5.67 -6.55 12.62
C GLY A 102 4.42 -5.80 12.14
N LEU A 103 3.44 -6.61 11.68
CA LEU A 103 2.24 -6.13 11.01
C LEU A 103 1.36 -5.24 11.90
N ILE A 104 1.04 -5.71 13.12
CA ILE A 104 0.01 -5.06 13.95
C ILE A 104 0.43 -3.67 14.44
N PRO A 105 1.62 -3.47 15.03
CA PRO A 105 2.06 -2.13 15.42
C PRO A 105 2.16 -1.18 14.23
N THR A 106 2.62 -1.68 13.08
CA THR A 106 2.76 -0.88 11.86
C THR A 106 1.41 -0.46 11.30
N LEU A 107 0.42 -1.37 11.25
CA LEU A 107 -0.95 -1.04 10.83
C LEU A 107 -1.63 -0.06 11.79
N ARG A 108 -1.47 -0.25 13.10
CA ARG A 108 -2.04 0.65 14.11
C ARG A 108 -1.55 2.08 13.91
N LYS A 109 -0.24 2.24 13.71
CA LYS A 109 0.35 3.55 13.39
C LYS A 109 -0.18 4.10 12.07
N TYR A 110 -0.25 3.25 11.03
CA TYR A 110 -0.74 3.68 9.72
C TYR A 110 -2.19 4.19 9.75
N VAL A 111 -3.08 3.49 10.47
CA VAL A 111 -4.49 3.90 10.62
C VAL A 111 -4.60 5.21 11.40
N HIS A 112 -3.78 5.40 12.43
CA HIS A 112 -3.70 6.68 13.16
C HIS A 112 -3.22 7.82 12.25
N ASP A 113 -2.14 7.62 11.52
CA ASP A 113 -1.61 8.60 10.56
C ASP A 113 -2.61 8.90 9.42
N TYR A 114 -3.43 7.91 9.03
CA TYR A 114 -4.51 8.09 8.07
C TYR A 114 -5.60 9.03 8.61
N GLU A 115 -6.05 8.85 9.85
CA GLU A 115 -7.01 9.73 10.50
C GLU A 115 -6.48 11.17 10.56
N ASP A 116 -5.23 11.35 10.98
CA ASP A 116 -4.60 12.67 11.07
C ASP A 116 -4.54 13.40 9.73
N LYS A 117 -4.23 12.68 8.65
CA LYS A 117 -4.09 13.26 7.30
C LYS A 117 -5.42 13.52 6.61
N THR A 118 -6.37 12.59 6.73
CA THR A 118 -7.62 12.67 5.99
C THR A 118 -8.74 13.36 6.76
N LYS A 119 -8.61 13.46 8.10
CA LYS A 119 -9.65 13.89 9.02
C LYS A 119 -10.88 12.96 9.04
N ILE A 120 -10.74 11.75 8.48
CA ILE A 120 -11.73 10.68 8.56
C ILE A 120 -11.44 9.90 9.84
N ARG A 121 -12.43 9.74 10.71
CA ARG A 121 -12.27 8.94 11.94
C ARG A 121 -11.93 7.50 11.57
N ALA A 122 -10.87 6.95 12.16
CA ALA A 122 -10.38 5.63 11.83
C ALA A 122 -10.13 4.79 13.09
N ALA A 123 -10.72 3.58 13.13
CA ALA A 123 -10.48 2.63 14.20
C ALA A 123 -9.67 1.43 13.69
N PHE A 124 -8.82 0.88 14.56
CA PHE A 124 -8.06 -0.32 14.32
C PHE A 124 -8.28 -1.32 15.45
N GLU A 125 -8.74 -2.52 15.10
CA GLU A 125 -9.04 -3.59 16.02
C GLU A 125 -8.29 -4.88 15.65
N THR A 126 -7.88 -5.63 16.67
CA THR A 126 -7.30 -6.97 16.50
C THR A 126 -8.04 -7.99 17.34
N ARG A 127 -8.17 -9.21 16.82
CA ARG A 127 -8.80 -10.34 17.50
C ARG A 127 -7.97 -11.60 17.31
N GLY A 128 -8.06 -12.50 18.29
CA GLY A 128 -7.31 -13.75 18.29
C GLY A 128 -5.89 -13.58 18.84
N LYS A 129 -5.10 -14.65 18.79
CA LYS A 129 -3.71 -14.66 19.29
C LYS A 129 -2.78 -14.14 18.21
N GLU A 130 -2.30 -12.91 18.40
CA GLU A 130 -1.34 -12.30 17.49
C GLU A 130 -0.04 -13.12 17.41
N HIS A 131 0.47 -13.31 16.21
CA HIS A 131 1.75 -13.93 15.93
C HIS A 131 2.36 -13.35 14.66
N ARG A 132 3.68 -13.48 14.51
CA ARG A 132 4.39 -13.01 13.31
C ARG A 132 4.02 -13.91 12.12
N LEU A 133 3.79 -13.27 10.99
CA LEU A 133 3.64 -13.94 9.70
C LEU A 133 4.97 -13.90 8.96
N SER A 134 5.07 -14.56 7.80
CA SER A 134 6.23 -14.37 6.94
C SER A 134 6.31 -12.90 6.49
N SER A 135 7.53 -12.40 6.31
CA SER A 135 7.76 -11.00 5.91
C SER A 135 7.02 -10.63 4.61
N ALA A 136 6.93 -11.57 3.66
CA ALA A 136 6.16 -11.40 2.43
C ALA A 136 4.65 -11.26 2.69
N MET A 137 4.11 -12.06 3.61
CA MET A 137 2.69 -12.01 3.97
C MET A 137 2.34 -10.75 4.75
N GLU A 138 3.16 -10.35 5.73
CA GLU A 138 2.97 -9.08 6.44
C GLU A 138 2.97 -7.88 5.48
N ALA A 139 3.90 -7.86 4.51
CA ALA A 139 3.94 -6.83 3.48
C ALA A 139 2.69 -6.84 2.60
N ALA A 140 2.22 -8.02 2.18
CA ALA A 140 1.03 -8.15 1.35
C ALA A 140 -0.23 -7.69 2.10
N VAL A 141 -0.42 -8.11 3.35
CA VAL A 141 -1.56 -7.66 4.19
C VAL A 141 -1.52 -6.15 4.41
N PHE A 142 -0.35 -5.60 4.71
CA PHE A 142 -0.18 -4.16 4.86
C PHE A 142 -0.62 -3.40 3.60
N ARG A 143 -0.21 -3.88 2.41
CA ARG A 143 -0.60 -3.28 1.13
C ARG A 143 -2.09 -3.37 0.84
N LEU A 144 -2.73 -4.48 1.17
CA LEU A 144 -4.17 -4.65 1.00
C LEU A 144 -4.96 -3.65 1.85
N VAL A 145 -4.57 -3.47 3.11
CA VAL A 145 -5.19 -2.47 4.00
C VAL A 145 -4.92 -1.05 3.49
N GLN A 146 -3.69 -0.75 3.07
CA GLN A 146 -3.32 0.54 2.52
C GLN A 146 -4.16 0.91 1.30
N GLU A 147 -4.34 -0.03 0.35
CA GLU A 147 -5.15 0.17 -0.86
C GLU A 147 -6.63 0.37 -0.52
N ALA A 148 -7.18 -0.45 0.39
CA ALA A 148 -8.57 -0.32 0.82
C ALA A 148 -8.84 1.05 1.48
N LEU A 149 -7.96 1.52 2.36
CA LEU A 149 -8.07 2.85 2.98
C LEU A 149 -7.89 3.99 1.97
N SER A 150 -6.97 3.83 1.01
CA SER A 150 -6.80 4.80 -0.08
C SER A 150 -8.07 4.92 -0.93
N ASN A 151 -8.70 3.78 -1.26
CA ASN A 151 -9.95 3.75 -2.02
C ASN A 151 -11.10 4.42 -1.25
N ALA A 152 -11.21 4.16 0.06
CA ALA A 152 -12.19 4.83 0.90
C ALA A 152 -12.01 6.36 0.88
N ALA A 153 -10.79 6.85 1.07
CA ALA A 153 -10.52 8.29 1.07
C ALA A 153 -10.78 8.96 -0.29
N LYS A 154 -10.46 8.28 -1.39
CA LYS A 154 -10.59 8.85 -2.74
C LYS A 154 -12.00 8.82 -3.31
N HIS A 155 -12.77 7.77 -2.98
CA HIS A 155 -14.01 7.46 -3.69
C HIS A 155 -15.24 7.42 -2.80
N ALA A 156 -15.11 7.09 -1.52
CA ALA A 156 -16.27 6.84 -0.67
C ALA A 156 -16.72 8.06 0.15
N TYR A 157 -15.85 9.06 0.35
CA TYR A 157 -16.11 10.21 1.22
C TYR A 157 -16.71 9.83 2.59
N PRO A 158 -16.11 8.89 3.31
CA PRO A 158 -16.67 8.39 4.55
C PRO A 158 -16.39 9.38 5.70
N SER A 159 -17.21 9.30 6.75
CA SER A 159 -16.90 9.96 8.03
C SER A 159 -16.18 9.02 9.02
N TYR A 160 -16.23 7.71 8.75
CA TYR A 160 -15.66 6.67 9.61
C TYR A 160 -15.18 5.48 8.80
N VAL A 161 -14.03 4.94 9.19
CA VAL A 161 -13.49 3.66 8.68
C VAL A 161 -13.07 2.76 9.83
N LEU A 162 -13.24 1.45 9.66
CA LEU A 162 -12.80 0.41 10.59
C LEU A 162 -11.86 -0.56 9.86
N VAL A 163 -10.71 -0.81 10.45
CA VAL A 163 -9.80 -1.89 10.04
C VAL A 163 -9.76 -2.93 11.16
N GLU A 164 -10.15 -4.16 10.86
CA GLU A 164 -10.11 -5.28 11.79
C GLU A 164 -9.21 -6.39 11.25
N ILE A 165 -8.31 -6.89 12.08
CA ILE A 165 -7.46 -8.04 11.79
C ILE A 165 -7.79 -9.15 12.77
N THR A 166 -8.20 -10.31 12.28
CA THR A 166 -8.50 -11.47 13.11
C THR A 166 -7.53 -12.61 12.80
N PHE A 167 -6.78 -13.05 13.80
CA PHE A 167 -5.90 -14.22 13.73
C PHE A 167 -6.68 -15.48 14.08
N GLN A 168 -6.71 -16.44 13.18
CA GLN A 168 -7.26 -17.77 13.38
C GLN A 168 -6.15 -18.83 13.23
N ALA A 169 -6.43 -20.08 13.54
CA ALA A 169 -5.42 -21.14 13.59
C ALA A 169 -4.67 -21.33 12.26
N GLN A 170 -5.33 -21.16 11.12
CA GLN A 170 -4.74 -21.42 9.80
C GLN A 170 -5.05 -20.31 8.78
N LEU A 171 -5.63 -19.21 9.22
CA LEU A 171 -5.90 -18.07 8.35
C LEU A 171 -5.87 -16.75 9.11
N ILE A 172 -5.58 -15.69 8.39
CA ILE A 172 -5.80 -14.30 8.82
C ILE A 172 -6.99 -13.73 8.08
N LYS A 173 -7.92 -13.11 8.81
CA LYS A 173 -9.05 -12.39 8.23
C LYS A 173 -8.80 -10.90 8.38
N ILE A 174 -8.94 -10.16 7.30
CA ILE A 174 -8.81 -8.70 7.24
C ILE A 174 -10.16 -8.13 6.84
N VAL A 175 -10.66 -7.16 7.58
CA VAL A 175 -11.87 -6.41 7.26
C VAL A 175 -11.53 -4.94 7.21
N VAL A 176 -11.87 -4.29 6.10
CA VAL A 176 -11.82 -2.83 5.99
C VAL A 176 -13.23 -2.36 5.62
N LYS A 177 -13.85 -1.58 6.49
CA LYS A 177 -15.23 -1.12 6.34
C LYS A 177 -15.29 0.39 6.46
N ASP A 178 -15.99 1.03 5.53
CA ASP A 178 -16.32 2.45 5.57
C ASP A 178 -17.84 2.68 5.57
N ASN A 179 -18.24 3.84 6.00
CA ASN A 179 -19.63 4.31 5.98
C ASN A 179 -19.90 5.34 4.88
N GLY A 180 -19.13 5.29 3.80
CA GLY A 180 -19.22 6.27 2.72
C GLY A 180 -20.35 6.00 1.72
N LEU A 181 -20.18 6.56 0.52
CA LEU A 181 -21.20 6.49 -0.55
C LEU A 181 -21.47 5.08 -1.04
N GLY A 182 -20.48 4.18 -0.94
CA GLY A 182 -20.60 2.86 -1.52
C GLY A 182 -20.76 2.88 -3.05
N PHE A 183 -20.98 1.73 -3.64
CA PHE A 183 -21.16 1.57 -5.09
C PHE A 183 -21.86 0.25 -5.43
N ASN A 184 -22.39 0.16 -6.67
CA ASN A 184 -22.95 -1.07 -7.18
C ASN A 184 -21.85 -2.02 -7.68
N VAL A 185 -21.58 -3.09 -6.93
CA VAL A 185 -20.52 -4.07 -7.22
C VAL A 185 -20.72 -4.75 -8.58
N GLN A 186 -21.96 -4.94 -9.04
CA GLN A 186 -22.24 -5.57 -10.33
C GLN A 186 -21.93 -4.66 -11.52
N GLN A 187 -22.10 -3.35 -11.38
CA GLN A 187 -21.76 -2.38 -12.42
C GLN A 187 -20.24 -2.32 -12.62
N ILE A 188 -19.45 -2.26 -11.55
CA ILE A 188 -17.97 -2.23 -11.64
C ILE A 188 -17.42 -3.51 -12.28
N LYS A 189 -18.05 -4.66 -12.05
CA LYS A 189 -17.66 -5.92 -12.72
C LYS A 189 -17.88 -5.89 -14.24
N LYS A 190 -18.82 -5.11 -14.73
CA LYS A 190 -19.12 -4.96 -16.18
C LYS A 190 -18.23 -3.91 -16.85
N GLU A 191 -17.81 -2.88 -16.12
CA GLU A 191 -16.98 -1.78 -16.62
C GLU A 191 -15.49 -2.04 -16.37
N GLN A 192 -14.95 -3.13 -16.96
CA GLN A 192 -13.54 -3.55 -16.80
C GLN A 192 -12.47 -2.52 -17.26
N SER A 193 -12.87 -1.37 -17.78
CA SER A 193 -11.98 -0.35 -18.36
C SER A 193 -11.86 0.95 -17.55
N SER A 194 -12.52 1.09 -16.40
CA SER A 194 -12.41 2.31 -15.58
C SER A 194 -11.20 2.26 -14.64
N ARG A 195 -10.56 3.41 -14.40
CA ARG A 195 -9.43 3.54 -13.45
C ARG A 195 -9.76 3.07 -12.03
N GLU A 196 -11.02 3.13 -11.64
CA GLU A 196 -11.53 2.66 -10.34
C GLU A 196 -11.51 1.15 -10.20
N SER A 197 -11.67 0.41 -11.32
CA SER A 197 -11.59 -1.06 -11.31
C SER A 197 -10.16 -1.58 -11.13
N PHE A 198 -9.12 -0.82 -11.49
CA PHE A 198 -7.73 -1.27 -11.39
C PHE A 198 -7.27 -1.52 -9.95
N GLY A 199 -7.68 -0.69 -8.98
CA GLY A 199 -7.34 -0.87 -7.56
C GLY A 199 -7.94 -2.16 -6.99
N LEU A 200 -9.22 -2.41 -7.23
CA LEU A 200 -9.93 -3.60 -6.76
C LEU A 200 -9.47 -4.87 -7.48
N VAL A 201 -9.17 -4.79 -8.79
CA VAL A 201 -8.60 -5.90 -9.57
C VAL A 201 -7.21 -6.27 -9.02
N GLY A 202 -6.34 -5.29 -8.81
CA GLY A 202 -5.00 -5.53 -8.25
C GLY A 202 -5.03 -6.10 -6.83
N MET A 203 -6.00 -5.68 -6.00
CA MET A 203 -6.22 -6.28 -4.69
C MET A 203 -6.64 -7.76 -4.82
N ARG A 204 -7.59 -8.06 -5.71
CA ARG A 204 -8.06 -9.43 -5.94
C ARG A 204 -6.95 -10.34 -6.44
N GLU A 205 -6.18 -9.91 -7.44
CA GLU A 205 -5.03 -10.65 -7.96
C GLU A 205 -3.99 -10.95 -6.87
N ARG A 206 -3.71 -9.95 -6.01
CA ARG A 206 -2.77 -10.13 -4.88
C ARG A 206 -3.29 -11.14 -3.87
N VAL A 207 -4.58 -11.12 -3.55
CA VAL A 207 -5.22 -12.10 -2.65
C VAL A 207 -5.20 -13.49 -3.24
N GLU A 208 -5.47 -13.64 -4.55
CA GLU A 208 -5.41 -14.92 -5.26
C GLU A 208 -4.00 -15.51 -5.27
N LEU A 209 -2.95 -14.67 -5.43
CA LEU A 209 -1.55 -15.10 -5.34
C LEU A 209 -1.17 -15.64 -3.95
N LEU A 210 -1.89 -15.22 -2.91
CA LEU A 210 -1.74 -15.71 -1.54
C LEU A 210 -2.69 -16.88 -1.22
N GLU A 211 -3.30 -17.48 -2.24
CA GLU A 211 -4.31 -18.54 -2.09
C GLU A 211 -5.50 -18.12 -1.20
N GLY A 212 -5.74 -16.82 -1.12
CA GLY A 212 -6.80 -16.23 -0.32
C GLY A 212 -8.10 -16.02 -1.07
N ARG A 213 -9.10 -15.49 -0.37
CA ARG A 213 -10.40 -15.10 -0.92
C ARG A 213 -10.71 -13.65 -0.51
N MET A 214 -11.25 -12.87 -1.45
CA MET A 214 -11.71 -11.51 -1.22
C MET A 214 -13.17 -11.36 -1.60
N GLU A 215 -13.94 -10.81 -0.68
CA GLU A 215 -15.36 -10.48 -0.84
C GLU A 215 -15.55 -8.98 -0.64
N ILE A 216 -16.41 -8.39 -1.45
CA ILE A 216 -16.73 -6.96 -1.37
C ILE A 216 -18.25 -6.84 -1.29
N GLU A 217 -18.70 -6.22 -0.22
CA GLU A 217 -20.07 -5.85 0.00
C GLU A 217 -20.18 -4.33 -0.05
N SER A 218 -20.96 -3.82 -1.00
CA SER A 218 -21.19 -2.39 -1.16
C SER A 218 -22.52 -2.14 -1.79
N ALA A 219 -23.20 -1.09 -1.35
CA ALA A 219 -24.43 -0.58 -1.95
C ALA A 219 -24.42 0.94 -1.85
N GLU A 220 -25.13 1.60 -2.75
CA GLU A 220 -25.24 3.07 -2.77
C GLU A 220 -25.71 3.61 -1.43
N ASN A 221 -24.97 4.56 -0.88
CA ASN A 221 -25.19 5.21 0.43
C ASN A 221 -25.14 4.26 1.65
N GLN A 222 -24.58 3.06 1.51
CA GLN A 222 -24.43 2.11 2.62
C GLN A 222 -22.96 1.82 2.98
N GLY A 223 -22.02 2.49 2.31
CA GLY A 223 -20.60 2.28 2.48
C GLY A 223 -20.11 1.01 1.79
N THR A 224 -18.87 0.65 2.10
CA THR A 224 -18.19 -0.52 1.53
C THR A 224 -17.55 -1.35 2.63
N SER A 225 -17.66 -2.67 2.50
CA SER A 225 -16.96 -3.64 3.33
C SER A 225 -16.11 -4.55 2.44
N VAL A 226 -14.81 -4.53 2.63
CA VAL A 226 -13.84 -5.43 1.99
C VAL A 226 -13.42 -6.46 3.01
N VAL A 227 -13.71 -7.74 2.74
CA VAL A 227 -13.38 -8.87 3.61
C VAL A 227 -12.40 -9.78 2.87
N ILE A 228 -11.25 -10.01 3.49
CA ILE A 228 -10.16 -10.82 2.90
C ILE A 228 -9.81 -11.94 3.87
N HIS A 229 -9.68 -13.15 3.34
CA HIS A 229 -9.22 -14.34 4.07
C HIS A 229 -7.95 -14.85 3.38
N ILE A 230 -6.85 -14.95 4.12
CA ILE A 230 -5.58 -15.46 3.60
C ILE A 230 -5.13 -16.64 4.48
N PRO A 231 -4.88 -17.82 3.87
CA PRO A 231 -4.33 -18.95 4.61
C PRO A 231 -2.96 -18.59 5.19
N THR A 232 -2.78 -18.85 6.47
CA THR A 232 -1.48 -18.78 7.12
C THR A 232 -0.96 -20.20 7.26
N ASN A 233 -0.16 -20.65 6.28
CA ASN A 233 0.60 -21.86 6.47
C ASN A 233 1.61 -21.58 7.58
N VAL A 234 1.30 -22.04 8.78
CA VAL A 234 2.30 -22.18 9.81
C VAL A 234 3.26 -23.24 9.27
N ASP A 235 4.41 -22.83 8.74
CA ASP A 235 5.52 -23.72 8.51
C ASP A 235 5.71 -24.51 9.83
N LYS A 236 5.28 -25.76 9.81
CA LYS A 236 5.69 -26.71 10.84
C LYS A 236 7.20 -26.78 10.69
N GLY A 237 7.90 -26.00 11.53
CA GLY A 237 9.33 -26.05 11.62
C GLY A 237 9.71 -27.52 11.70
N LYS A 238 10.61 -27.92 10.83
CA LYS A 238 11.30 -29.20 10.96
C LYS A 238 11.97 -29.19 12.34
N GLU A 239 11.45 -30.01 13.23
CA GLU A 239 12.22 -30.54 14.35
C GLU A 239 13.38 -31.37 13.83
#